data_d6f484597b5ccee0886c6da5225a1ec8
#
_entry.id   d6f484597b5ccee0886c6da5225a1ec8
#
_cell.length_a   1.000
_cell.length_b   1.000
_cell.length_c   1.000
_cell.angle_alpha   90.00
_cell.angle_beta   90.00
_cell.angle_gamma   90.00
#
_symmetry.space_group_name_H-M   'P 1'
#
loop_
_entity.id
_entity.type
_entity.pdbx_description
1 polymer ?
#
loop_
_entity_poly.entity_id
_entity_poly.type
_entity_poly.pdbx_seq_one_letter_code
_entity_poly.pdbx_strand_id
1 'polypeptide(L)'
;METRREFIKKASAAAALGLMVDWAMAMPGSDKLGDVLPQRQLIRTGEKVTSFCLGGYHLGLTENPKEAEQMIERSMELGIRFYDNARRYNGGRSEEYMGKFLTPKYREHVFLMTKAPARTAEGVRTQLDESLKALKTDYLDLWQIHALRDPEDVDNRIKEGVLDVFLEARESGKARHIGFTGHRNPATHLHFLEFLDKRGLELDTVQMPLNVCDPSFESFEINVLPVLLEKEYGVIAMKTMAGGSMMGGRIDTTPDDIRTKDIPDVVGESELSMANLHQYVYSLPVSSLCSGCRSVKDIEENVAVLQNLKSLSDSDKQTLVKLAKPYAGLVVENYKRVFTKS
;
A
#
# COMPACT_ATOMS: atom_id res chain seq x y z
N MET A 1 16.11 24.83 15.63
CA MET A 1 15.93 23.38 15.32
C MET A 1 14.98 22.82 16.38
N GLU A 2 13.80 22.44 15.93
CA GLU A 2 12.81 21.84 16.82
C GLU A 2 13.29 20.44 17.24
N THR A 3 13.20 20.12 18.53
CA THR A 3 13.69 18.82 19.00
C THR A 3 12.67 17.72 18.66
N ARG A 4 13.14 16.49 18.42
CA ARG A 4 12.31 15.29 18.16
C ARG A 4 11.17 15.13 19.19
N ARG A 5 11.39 15.60 20.42
CA ARG A 5 10.41 15.54 21.53
C ARG A 5 9.31 16.60 21.41
N GLU A 6 9.64 17.78 20.87
CA GLU A 6 8.67 18.87 20.60
C GLU A 6 7.82 18.52 19.37
N PHE A 7 8.44 17.91 18.37
CA PHE A 7 7.76 17.37 17.19
C PHE A 7 6.74 16.28 17.56
N ILE A 8 7.12 15.30 18.39
CA ILE A 8 6.21 14.23 18.87
C ILE A 8 5.08 14.82 19.72
N LYS A 9 5.34 15.85 20.54
CA LYS A 9 4.30 16.54 21.34
C LYS A 9 3.31 17.29 20.45
N LYS A 10 3.77 17.93 19.37
CA LYS A 10 2.90 18.62 18.41
C LYS A 10 2.08 17.64 17.58
N ALA A 11 2.67 16.52 17.14
CA ALA A 11 1.94 15.45 16.45
C ALA A 11 0.87 14.82 17.35
N SER A 12 1.14 14.64 18.65
CA SER A 12 0.15 14.17 19.63
C SER A 12 -0.93 15.23 19.91
N ALA A 13 -0.60 16.53 19.84
CA ALA A 13 -1.54 17.63 20.03
C ALA A 13 -2.40 17.87 18.77
N ALA A 14 -1.86 17.67 17.56
CA ALA A 14 -2.61 17.73 16.31
C ALA A 14 -3.62 16.57 16.21
N ALA A 15 -3.27 15.38 16.70
CA ALA A 15 -4.21 14.28 16.85
C ALA A 15 -5.32 14.58 17.90
N ALA A 16 -5.06 15.46 18.86
CA ALA A 16 -6.04 15.92 19.84
C ALA A 16 -6.86 17.15 19.40
N LEU A 17 -6.40 17.89 18.39
CA LEU A 17 -7.10 19.04 17.81
C LEU A 17 -7.79 18.65 16.49
N GLY A 18 -8.73 17.69 16.61
CA GLY A 18 -9.97 17.65 15.82
C GLY A 18 -9.89 17.96 14.30
N LEU A 19 -8.86 17.59 13.56
CA LEU A 19 -9.06 17.14 12.20
C LEU A 19 -9.56 15.70 12.31
N MET A 20 -10.81 15.56 12.74
CA MET A 20 -11.57 14.33 12.53
C MET A 20 -11.86 14.22 11.03
N VAL A 21 -10.85 13.81 10.26
CA VAL A 21 -11.17 13.00 9.10
C VAL A 21 -11.88 11.80 9.71
N ASP A 22 -13.17 11.69 9.42
CA ASP A 22 -13.99 10.58 9.95
C ASP A 22 -13.44 9.28 9.34
N TRP A 23 -12.45 8.71 10.04
CA TRP A 23 -11.90 7.38 9.75
C TRP A 23 -12.88 6.28 10.14
N ALA A 24 -14.05 6.65 10.70
CA ALA A 24 -15.16 5.74 10.81
C ALA A 24 -15.40 5.16 9.42
N MET A 25 -15.48 3.85 9.34
CA MET A 25 -15.76 3.19 8.07
C MET A 25 -17.04 3.78 7.51
N ALA A 26 -16.94 4.34 6.30
CA ALA A 26 -18.12 4.69 5.57
C ALA A 26 -19.02 3.45 5.48
N MET A 27 -20.32 3.63 5.59
CA MET A 27 -21.25 2.53 5.39
C MET A 27 -21.04 1.94 4.00
N PRO A 28 -21.21 0.61 3.82
CA PRO A 28 -21.23 0.02 2.49
C PRO A 28 -22.16 0.83 1.58
N GLY A 29 -21.71 1.08 0.36
CA GLY A 29 -22.46 1.81 -0.66
C GLY A 29 -23.00 0.86 -1.73
N SER A 30 -23.54 1.43 -2.79
CA SER A 30 -23.88 0.70 -4.01
C SER A 30 -23.60 1.57 -5.22
N ASP A 31 -23.29 0.92 -6.33
CA ASP A 31 -23.17 1.54 -7.65
C ASP A 31 -24.03 0.76 -8.68
N LYS A 32 -23.85 1.05 -9.96
CA LYS A 32 -24.60 0.37 -11.04
C LYS A 32 -24.30 -1.13 -11.14
N LEU A 33 -23.21 -1.61 -10.52
CA LEU A 33 -22.78 -3.01 -10.54
C LEU A 33 -23.18 -3.77 -9.27
N GLY A 34 -23.80 -3.10 -8.29
CA GLY A 34 -24.26 -3.70 -7.04
C GLY A 34 -23.60 -3.08 -5.81
N ASP A 35 -23.46 -3.89 -4.77
CA ASP A 35 -22.91 -3.45 -3.48
C ASP A 35 -21.43 -3.04 -3.62
N VAL A 36 -21.04 -2.03 -2.86
CA VAL A 36 -19.65 -1.53 -2.77
C VAL A 36 -19.19 -1.64 -1.33
N LEU A 37 -17.99 -2.18 -1.11
CA LEU A 37 -17.37 -2.27 0.20
C LEU A 37 -17.25 -0.89 0.87
N PRO A 38 -17.16 -0.82 2.21
CA PRO A 38 -16.90 0.42 2.91
C PRO A 38 -15.76 1.20 2.27
N GLN A 39 -15.97 2.50 2.07
CA GLN A 39 -15.01 3.38 1.41
C GLN A 39 -14.41 4.36 2.40
N ARG A 40 -13.15 4.73 2.17
CA ARG A 40 -12.44 5.79 2.89
C ARG A 40 -11.88 6.81 1.91
N GLN A 41 -11.68 8.01 2.38
CA GLN A 41 -11.14 9.08 1.55
C GLN A 41 -9.63 8.92 1.35
N LEU A 42 -9.16 9.09 0.12
CA LEU A 42 -7.77 9.39 -0.19
C LEU A 42 -7.55 10.89 0.00
N ILE A 43 -7.38 11.33 1.22
CA ILE A 43 -7.58 12.69 1.75
C ILE A 43 -7.34 13.80 0.72
N ARG A 44 -6.10 14.00 0.27
CA ARG A 44 -5.69 15.08 -0.63
C ARG A 44 -6.36 15.03 -2.02
N THR A 45 -6.74 13.84 -2.47
CA THR A 45 -7.31 13.68 -3.82
C THR A 45 -8.79 14.03 -3.89
N GLY A 46 -9.49 14.02 -2.75
CA GLY A 46 -10.96 14.11 -2.70
C GLY A 46 -11.67 12.82 -3.12
N GLU A 47 -10.95 11.81 -3.62
CA GLU A 47 -11.50 10.54 -4.06
C GLU A 47 -11.83 9.63 -2.87
N LYS A 48 -12.85 8.79 -3.04
CA LYS A 48 -13.17 7.71 -2.12
C LYS A 48 -12.79 6.38 -2.76
N VAL A 49 -12.06 5.55 -2.02
CA VAL A 49 -11.67 4.21 -2.45
C VAL A 49 -12.19 3.16 -1.48
N THR A 50 -12.43 1.94 -1.95
CA THR A 50 -12.78 0.84 -1.05
C THR A 50 -11.66 0.61 -0.04
N SER A 51 -12.04 0.40 1.23
CA SER A 51 -11.08 0.18 2.33
C SER A 51 -10.21 -1.06 2.12
N PHE A 52 -10.63 -1.95 1.24
CA PHE A 52 -9.85 -3.07 0.74
C PHE A 52 -9.46 -2.83 -0.73
N CYS A 53 -8.18 -3.02 -1.03
CA CYS A 53 -7.59 -2.95 -2.37
C CYS A 53 -7.07 -4.33 -2.77
N LEU A 54 -7.47 -4.85 -3.93
CA LEU A 54 -6.94 -6.11 -4.45
C LEU A 54 -5.54 -5.91 -5.04
N GLY A 55 -4.53 -6.56 -4.41
CA GLY A 55 -3.13 -6.49 -4.84
C GLY A 55 -2.83 -7.38 -6.04
N GLY A 56 -2.36 -6.79 -7.13
CA GLY A 56 -2.11 -7.48 -8.40
C GLY A 56 -0.91 -8.43 -8.41
N TYR A 57 0.02 -8.34 -7.45
CA TYR A 57 1.20 -9.22 -7.46
C TYR A 57 0.81 -10.70 -7.47
N HIS A 58 -0.06 -11.14 -6.57
CA HIS A 58 -0.49 -12.53 -6.48
C HIS A 58 -1.43 -12.93 -7.63
N LEU A 59 -2.26 -12.02 -8.10
CA LEU A 59 -3.06 -12.23 -9.30
C LEU A 59 -2.18 -12.60 -10.50
N GLY A 60 -1.06 -11.91 -10.69
CA GLY A 60 -0.11 -12.20 -11.75
C GLY A 60 0.70 -13.50 -11.56
N LEU A 61 0.74 -14.10 -10.36
CA LEU A 61 1.34 -15.42 -10.13
C LEU A 61 0.49 -16.56 -10.68
N THR A 62 -0.83 -16.35 -10.84
CA THR A 62 -1.74 -17.36 -11.36
C THR A 62 -1.33 -17.74 -12.78
N GLU A 63 -1.07 -19.03 -13.01
CA GLU A 63 -0.67 -19.53 -14.34
C GLU A 63 -1.88 -19.74 -15.27
N ASN A 64 -3.04 -20.02 -14.68
CA ASN A 64 -4.28 -20.23 -15.40
C ASN A 64 -5.05 -18.90 -15.56
N PRO A 65 -5.18 -18.35 -16.78
CA PRO A 65 -5.91 -17.10 -17.01
C PRO A 65 -7.38 -17.13 -16.56
N LYS A 66 -8.02 -18.31 -16.55
CA LYS A 66 -9.41 -18.44 -16.08
C LYS A 66 -9.55 -18.21 -14.58
N GLU A 67 -8.56 -18.63 -13.79
CA GLU A 67 -8.54 -18.37 -12.36
C GLU A 67 -8.37 -16.87 -12.08
N ALA A 68 -7.49 -16.19 -12.83
CA ALA A 68 -7.33 -14.74 -12.74
C ALA A 68 -8.64 -14.02 -13.10
N GLU A 69 -9.36 -14.47 -14.15
CA GLU A 69 -10.68 -13.96 -14.52
C GLU A 69 -11.67 -14.14 -13.37
N GLN A 70 -11.77 -15.35 -12.82
CA GLN A 70 -12.68 -15.66 -11.70
C GLN A 70 -12.37 -14.80 -10.46
N MET A 71 -11.10 -14.58 -10.15
CA MET A 71 -10.70 -13.70 -9.03
C MET A 71 -11.14 -12.26 -9.26
N ILE A 72 -10.98 -11.73 -10.47
CA ILE A 72 -11.41 -10.38 -10.82
C ILE A 72 -12.94 -10.25 -10.76
N GLU A 73 -13.67 -11.16 -11.43
CA GLU A 73 -15.14 -11.14 -11.42
C GLU A 73 -15.68 -11.23 -9.98
N ARG A 74 -15.16 -12.17 -9.19
CA ARG A 74 -15.58 -12.33 -7.80
C ARG A 74 -15.26 -11.10 -6.94
N SER A 75 -14.12 -10.46 -7.16
CA SER A 75 -13.77 -9.24 -6.45
C SER A 75 -14.74 -8.09 -6.75
N MET A 76 -15.18 -7.96 -8.01
CA MET A 76 -16.19 -6.98 -8.41
C MET A 76 -17.56 -7.27 -7.77
N GLU A 77 -18.00 -8.55 -7.77
CA GLU A 77 -19.24 -8.99 -7.12
C GLU A 77 -19.25 -8.73 -5.61
N LEU A 78 -18.09 -8.87 -4.96
CA LEU A 78 -17.90 -8.59 -3.53
C LEU A 78 -17.77 -7.09 -3.21
N GLY A 79 -17.89 -6.23 -4.21
CA GLY A 79 -17.88 -4.77 -4.03
C GLY A 79 -16.51 -4.12 -3.94
N ILE A 80 -15.43 -4.80 -4.31
CA ILE A 80 -14.10 -4.20 -4.41
C ILE A 80 -14.08 -3.28 -5.63
N ARG A 81 -13.62 -2.03 -5.43
CA ARG A 81 -13.49 -1.03 -6.51
C ARG A 81 -12.10 -0.41 -6.57
N PHE A 82 -11.14 -0.91 -5.79
CA PHE A 82 -9.75 -0.46 -5.80
C PHE A 82 -8.81 -1.60 -6.15
N TYR A 83 -7.96 -1.39 -7.17
CA TYR A 83 -7.05 -2.39 -7.72
C TYR A 83 -5.64 -1.84 -7.79
N ASP A 84 -4.69 -2.58 -7.18
CA ASP A 84 -3.26 -2.28 -7.17
C ASP A 84 -2.50 -3.11 -8.20
N ASN A 85 -1.56 -2.49 -8.90
CA ASN A 85 -0.67 -3.18 -9.81
C ASN A 85 0.74 -2.57 -9.78
N ALA A 86 1.66 -3.12 -10.56
CA ALA A 86 2.95 -2.51 -10.91
C ALA A 86 3.49 -3.11 -12.20
N ARG A 87 4.18 -2.29 -13.01
CA ARG A 87 4.68 -2.63 -14.35
C ARG A 87 5.50 -3.93 -14.40
N ARG A 88 6.25 -4.23 -13.33
CA ARG A 88 7.11 -5.43 -13.29
C ARG A 88 6.53 -6.61 -12.52
N TYR A 89 5.29 -6.53 -12.04
CA TYR A 89 4.70 -7.67 -11.36
C TYR A 89 4.57 -8.87 -12.32
N ASN A 90 5.30 -9.93 -11.99
CA ASN A 90 5.32 -11.19 -12.76
C ASN A 90 5.63 -11.00 -14.26
N GLY A 91 6.63 -10.16 -14.56
CA GLY A 91 7.03 -9.87 -15.93
C GLY A 91 6.02 -9.05 -16.74
N GLY A 92 5.04 -8.39 -16.08
CA GLY A 92 3.96 -7.63 -16.70
C GLY A 92 2.62 -8.37 -16.75
N ARG A 93 2.60 -9.67 -16.48
CA ARG A 93 1.39 -10.51 -16.54
C ARG A 93 0.26 -10.00 -15.66
N SER A 94 0.58 -9.38 -14.52
CA SER A 94 -0.43 -8.77 -13.64
C SER A 94 -1.21 -7.65 -14.34
N GLU A 95 -0.54 -6.74 -15.02
CA GLU A 95 -1.21 -5.69 -15.81
C GLU A 95 -1.97 -6.27 -17.01
N GLU A 96 -1.40 -7.26 -17.69
CA GLU A 96 -2.06 -7.95 -18.80
C GLU A 96 -3.37 -8.62 -18.38
N TYR A 97 -3.42 -9.25 -17.20
CA TYR A 97 -4.66 -9.84 -16.67
C TYR A 97 -5.71 -8.78 -16.35
N MET A 98 -5.33 -7.68 -15.70
CA MET A 98 -6.26 -6.58 -15.47
C MET A 98 -6.72 -5.93 -16.78
N GLY A 99 -5.82 -5.78 -17.75
CA GLY A 99 -6.15 -5.29 -19.10
C GLY A 99 -7.00 -6.25 -19.93
N LYS A 100 -7.05 -7.52 -19.58
CA LYS A 100 -7.88 -8.52 -20.24
C LYS A 100 -9.25 -8.70 -19.59
N PHE A 101 -9.33 -8.68 -18.27
CA PHE A 101 -10.50 -9.11 -17.53
C PHE A 101 -11.18 -7.98 -16.73
N LEU A 102 -10.43 -6.95 -16.31
CA LEU A 102 -10.97 -5.84 -15.50
C LEU A 102 -11.37 -4.64 -16.37
N THR A 103 -10.40 -4.01 -17.04
CA THR A 103 -10.63 -2.70 -17.67
C THR A 103 -11.62 -2.74 -18.84
N PRO A 104 -11.71 -3.76 -19.68
CA PRO A 104 -12.69 -3.76 -20.77
C PRO A 104 -14.15 -3.73 -20.31
N LYS A 105 -14.39 -4.19 -19.06
CA LYS A 105 -15.75 -4.28 -18.51
C LYS A 105 -16.02 -3.21 -17.45
N TYR A 106 -15.00 -2.86 -16.64
CA TYR A 106 -15.22 -2.18 -15.37
C TYR A 106 -14.41 -0.90 -15.18
N ARG A 107 -13.69 -0.41 -16.23
CA ARG A 107 -12.77 0.74 -16.10
C ARG A 107 -13.40 1.95 -15.41
N GLU A 108 -14.64 2.29 -15.77
CA GLU A 108 -15.36 3.46 -15.23
C GLU A 108 -15.89 3.25 -13.80
N HIS A 109 -15.76 2.06 -13.25
CA HIS A 109 -16.28 1.68 -11.93
C HIS A 109 -15.17 1.42 -10.93
N VAL A 110 -13.91 1.47 -11.36
CA VAL A 110 -12.78 1.10 -10.50
C VAL A 110 -11.76 2.23 -10.39
N PHE A 111 -11.16 2.32 -9.22
CA PHE A 111 -9.95 3.10 -9.00
C PHE A 111 -8.75 2.17 -9.27
N LEU A 112 -8.04 2.42 -10.37
CA LEU A 112 -6.96 1.60 -10.86
C LEU A 112 -5.63 2.28 -10.65
N MET A 113 -4.71 1.63 -9.92
CA MET A 113 -3.36 2.12 -9.76
C MET A 113 -2.31 1.15 -10.31
N THR A 114 -1.21 1.72 -10.79
CA THR A 114 0.02 0.98 -11.10
C THR A 114 1.26 1.78 -10.71
N LYS A 115 2.44 1.19 -10.91
CA LYS A 115 3.71 1.75 -10.43
C LYS A 115 4.83 1.52 -11.43
N ALA A 116 5.75 2.49 -11.52
CA ALA A 116 6.94 2.41 -12.37
C ALA A 116 8.23 2.30 -11.53
N PRO A 117 8.99 1.20 -11.64
CA PRO A 117 10.26 1.03 -10.93
C PRO A 117 11.49 1.58 -11.66
N ALA A 118 11.38 2.10 -12.88
CA ALA A 118 12.51 2.67 -13.62
C ALA A 118 13.14 3.84 -12.85
N ARG A 119 14.43 4.10 -13.16
CA ARG A 119 15.26 5.07 -12.43
C ARG A 119 15.70 6.24 -13.28
N THR A 120 15.24 6.32 -14.51
CA THR A 120 15.52 7.41 -15.46
C THR A 120 14.22 7.92 -16.04
N ALA A 121 14.17 9.18 -16.44
CA ALA A 121 13.00 9.79 -17.07
C ALA A 121 12.53 9.01 -18.30
N GLU A 122 13.45 8.60 -19.18
CA GLU A 122 13.13 7.80 -20.38
C GLU A 122 12.50 6.45 -20.01
N GLY A 123 13.11 5.73 -19.05
CA GLY A 123 12.60 4.44 -18.61
C GLY A 123 11.22 4.53 -17.97
N VAL A 124 10.94 5.62 -17.22
CA VAL A 124 9.64 5.84 -16.60
C VAL A 124 8.57 6.18 -17.64
N ARG A 125 8.89 7.02 -18.67
CA ARG A 125 7.97 7.29 -19.78
C ARG A 125 7.62 6.02 -20.54
N THR A 126 8.62 5.22 -20.88
CA THR A 126 8.41 3.92 -21.53
C THR A 126 7.50 3.02 -20.71
N GLN A 127 7.72 2.94 -19.38
CA GLN A 127 6.91 2.12 -18.49
C GLN A 127 5.47 2.62 -18.34
N LEU A 128 5.23 3.94 -18.40
CA LEU A 128 3.87 4.48 -18.42
C LEU A 128 3.12 4.02 -19.68
N ASP A 129 3.71 4.20 -20.85
CA ASP A 129 3.08 3.83 -22.12
C ASP A 129 2.86 2.30 -22.21
N GLU A 130 3.80 1.50 -21.72
CA GLU A 130 3.65 0.04 -21.61
C GLU A 130 2.52 -0.35 -20.66
N SER A 131 2.39 0.32 -19.50
CA SER A 131 1.33 0.06 -18.52
C SER A 131 -0.04 0.41 -19.08
N LEU A 132 -0.20 1.58 -19.70
CA LEU A 132 -1.46 1.99 -20.33
C LEU A 132 -1.88 0.99 -21.42
N LYS A 133 -0.93 0.55 -22.25
CA LYS A 133 -1.18 -0.47 -23.28
C LYS A 133 -1.57 -1.83 -22.67
N ALA A 134 -0.83 -2.31 -21.67
CA ALA A 134 -1.09 -3.60 -21.02
C ALA A 134 -2.45 -3.59 -20.30
N LEU A 135 -2.75 -2.52 -19.60
CA LEU A 135 -4.01 -2.30 -18.89
C LEU A 135 -5.18 -1.92 -19.81
N LYS A 136 -4.94 -1.67 -21.09
CA LYS A 136 -5.95 -1.26 -22.09
C LYS A 136 -6.80 -0.09 -21.63
N THR A 137 -6.14 0.97 -21.17
CA THR A 137 -6.77 2.21 -20.70
C THR A 137 -5.93 3.40 -21.12
N ASP A 138 -6.56 4.56 -21.29
CA ASP A 138 -5.88 5.81 -21.65
C ASP A 138 -5.38 6.58 -20.44
N TYR A 139 -5.83 6.23 -19.23
CA TYR A 139 -5.44 6.89 -17.99
C TYR A 139 -5.40 5.92 -16.80
N LEU A 140 -4.65 6.34 -15.78
CA LEU A 140 -4.58 5.71 -14.46
C LEU A 140 -5.25 6.62 -13.44
N ASP A 141 -5.94 6.05 -12.45
CA ASP A 141 -6.42 6.87 -11.34
C ASP A 141 -5.27 7.27 -10.43
N LEU A 142 -4.31 6.34 -10.20
CA LEU A 142 -3.11 6.63 -9.41
C LEU A 142 -1.89 5.97 -10.04
N TRP A 143 -0.82 6.76 -10.20
CA TRP A 143 0.47 6.26 -10.66
C TRP A 143 1.57 6.55 -9.64
N GLN A 144 2.38 5.55 -9.27
CA GLN A 144 3.32 5.68 -8.17
C GLN A 144 4.77 5.40 -8.56
N ILE A 145 5.71 6.18 -8.01
CA ILE A 145 7.14 5.85 -8.04
C ILE A 145 7.33 4.59 -7.21
N HIS A 146 7.82 3.51 -7.83
CA HIS A 146 7.85 2.19 -7.21
C HIS A 146 9.11 1.92 -6.42
N ALA A 147 8.93 1.49 -5.17
CA ALA A 147 9.95 0.85 -4.34
C ALA A 147 11.21 1.70 -4.17
N LEU A 148 11.07 2.93 -3.67
CA LEU A 148 12.19 3.73 -3.20
C LEU A 148 13.00 2.93 -2.18
N ARG A 149 14.33 2.85 -2.37
CA ARG A 149 15.19 1.93 -1.60
C ARG A 149 15.81 2.58 -0.38
N ASP A 150 16.42 3.74 -0.60
CA ASP A 150 17.22 4.50 0.35
C ASP A 150 17.28 5.97 -0.09
N PRO A 151 17.78 6.90 0.74
CA PRO A 151 17.91 8.30 0.37
C PRO A 151 18.73 8.55 -0.90
N GLU A 152 19.77 7.77 -1.14
CA GLU A 152 20.59 7.88 -2.35
C GLU A 152 19.80 7.50 -3.62
N ASP A 153 18.99 6.43 -3.57
CA ASP A 153 18.09 6.06 -4.67
C ASP A 153 17.08 7.18 -4.97
N VAL A 154 16.58 7.88 -3.93
CA VAL A 154 15.71 9.05 -4.10
C VAL A 154 16.44 10.15 -4.84
N ASP A 155 17.61 10.57 -4.36
CA ASP A 155 18.39 11.66 -4.96
C ASP A 155 18.77 11.35 -6.40
N ASN A 156 19.18 10.11 -6.68
CA ASN A 156 19.52 9.66 -8.03
C ASN A 156 18.32 9.72 -8.97
N ARG A 157 17.14 9.23 -8.56
CA ARG A 157 15.92 9.31 -9.39
C ARG A 157 15.48 10.74 -9.66
N ILE A 158 15.62 11.64 -8.67
CA ILE A 158 15.34 13.06 -8.84
C ILE A 158 16.28 13.65 -9.88
N LYS A 159 17.60 13.40 -9.76
CA LYS A 159 18.61 13.86 -10.70
C LYS A 159 18.35 13.36 -12.12
N GLU A 160 17.88 12.14 -12.26
CA GLU A 160 17.56 11.51 -13.55
C GLU A 160 16.16 11.90 -14.10
N GLY A 161 15.48 12.89 -13.47
CA GLY A 161 14.22 13.46 -13.95
C GLY A 161 13.00 12.54 -13.78
N VAL A 162 13.06 11.53 -12.91
CA VAL A 162 11.95 10.62 -12.70
C VAL A 162 10.72 11.38 -12.18
N LEU A 163 10.90 12.26 -11.19
CA LEU A 163 9.81 13.02 -10.60
C LEU A 163 9.10 13.91 -11.63
N ASP A 164 9.86 14.54 -12.54
CA ASP A 164 9.31 15.42 -13.55
C ASP A 164 8.34 14.67 -14.49
N VAL A 165 8.65 13.41 -14.84
CA VAL A 165 7.75 12.57 -15.66
C VAL A 165 6.44 12.25 -14.94
N PHE A 166 6.45 12.06 -13.62
CA PHE A 166 5.21 11.88 -12.85
C PHE A 166 4.36 13.14 -12.83
N LEU A 167 4.98 14.30 -12.67
CA LEU A 167 4.28 15.60 -12.74
C LEU A 167 3.68 15.83 -14.14
N GLU A 168 4.45 15.59 -15.21
CA GLU A 168 3.96 15.66 -16.61
C GLU A 168 2.78 14.70 -16.87
N ALA A 169 2.83 13.47 -16.30
CA ALA A 169 1.76 12.50 -16.46
C ALA A 169 0.46 12.97 -15.79
N ARG A 170 0.57 13.64 -14.63
CA ARG A 170 -0.58 14.25 -13.96
C ARG A 170 -1.13 15.44 -14.76
N GLU A 171 -0.28 16.33 -15.23
CA GLU A 171 -0.67 17.49 -16.02
C GLU A 171 -1.34 17.10 -17.35
N SER A 172 -0.85 16.04 -18.00
CA SER A 172 -1.41 15.53 -19.26
C SER A 172 -2.67 14.67 -19.08
N GLY A 173 -3.05 14.35 -17.84
CA GLY A 173 -4.21 13.49 -17.53
C GLY A 173 -3.97 11.99 -17.76
N LYS A 174 -2.76 11.55 -18.10
CA LYS A 174 -2.41 10.12 -18.17
C LYS A 174 -2.44 9.45 -16.78
N ALA A 175 -2.23 10.24 -15.72
CA ALA A 175 -2.45 9.83 -14.34
C ALA A 175 -3.26 10.94 -13.63
N ARG A 176 -4.41 10.59 -13.04
CA ARG A 176 -5.22 11.57 -12.29
C ARG A 176 -4.51 12.01 -11.01
N HIS A 177 -3.89 11.05 -10.34
CA HIS A 177 -3.14 11.23 -9.10
C HIS A 177 -1.78 10.56 -9.19
N ILE A 178 -0.81 11.08 -8.43
CA ILE A 178 0.54 10.54 -8.38
C ILE A 178 1.00 10.32 -6.94
N GLY A 179 1.86 9.35 -6.73
CA GLY A 179 2.35 9.01 -5.40
C GLY A 179 3.69 8.27 -5.42
N PHE A 180 4.08 7.74 -4.29
CA PHE A 180 5.26 6.92 -4.20
C PHE A 180 5.10 5.76 -3.22
N THR A 181 5.99 4.77 -3.37
CA THR A 181 6.04 3.63 -2.47
C THR A 181 7.48 3.30 -2.10
N GLY A 182 7.65 2.76 -0.92
CA GLY A 182 8.87 2.16 -0.44
C GLY A 182 8.56 1.24 0.74
N HIS A 183 9.44 0.29 1.03
CA HIS A 183 9.19 -0.66 2.10
C HIS A 183 10.45 -1.04 2.88
N ARG A 184 11.62 -0.45 2.54
CA ARG A 184 12.89 -0.82 3.17
C ARG A 184 13.13 -0.10 4.49
N ASN A 185 12.94 1.22 4.51
CA ASN A 185 13.24 2.01 5.70
C ASN A 185 12.41 3.31 5.75
N PRO A 186 11.89 3.70 6.92
CA PRO A 186 11.18 4.97 7.12
C PRO A 186 11.98 6.22 6.71
N ALA A 187 13.30 6.22 6.93
CA ALA A 187 14.15 7.37 6.61
C ALA A 187 14.12 7.74 5.12
N THR A 188 13.93 6.75 4.24
CA THR A 188 13.78 6.98 2.79
C THR A 188 12.54 7.82 2.48
N HIS A 189 11.41 7.52 3.13
CA HIS A 189 10.17 8.27 2.96
C HIS A 189 10.31 9.69 3.49
N LEU A 190 10.86 9.85 4.69
CA LEU A 190 11.07 11.16 5.30
C LEU A 190 12.02 12.04 4.47
N HIS A 191 13.08 11.44 3.91
CA HIS A 191 14.00 12.14 3.01
C HIS A 191 13.29 12.67 1.75
N PHE A 192 12.45 11.84 1.12
CA PHE A 192 11.72 12.26 -0.07
C PHE A 192 10.64 13.32 0.27
N LEU A 193 9.92 13.16 1.36
CA LEU A 193 8.94 14.17 1.82
C LEU A 193 9.61 15.52 2.12
N GLU A 194 10.78 15.52 2.77
CA GLU A 194 11.57 16.73 3.02
C GLU A 194 12.03 17.39 1.71
N PHE A 195 12.43 16.59 0.71
CA PHE A 195 12.78 17.12 -0.61
C PHE A 195 11.58 17.80 -1.29
N LEU A 196 10.41 17.15 -1.28
CA LEU A 196 9.19 17.70 -1.86
C LEU A 196 8.80 19.02 -1.19
N ASP A 197 8.84 19.08 0.14
CA ASP A 197 8.56 20.30 0.91
C ASP A 197 9.48 21.46 0.53
N LYS A 198 10.79 21.21 0.45
CA LYS A 198 11.78 22.24 0.09
C LYS A 198 11.57 22.80 -1.32
N ARG A 199 10.88 22.06 -2.19
CA ARG A 199 10.59 22.45 -3.57
C ARG A 199 9.17 22.97 -3.75
N GLY A 200 8.33 22.94 -2.71
CA GLY A 200 6.90 23.27 -2.82
C GLY A 200 6.16 22.31 -3.75
N LEU A 201 6.61 21.05 -3.83
CA LEU A 201 6.00 20.02 -4.65
C LEU A 201 5.15 19.09 -3.78
N GLU A 202 4.08 18.60 -4.34
CA GLU A 202 3.15 17.71 -3.66
C GLU A 202 2.81 16.49 -4.51
N LEU A 203 2.82 15.33 -3.86
CA LEU A 203 2.22 14.10 -4.36
C LEU A 203 0.97 13.79 -3.55
N ASP A 204 0.13 12.90 -4.08
CA ASP A 204 -1.20 12.68 -3.51
C ASP A 204 -1.23 11.54 -2.50
N THR A 205 -0.41 10.49 -2.72
CA THR A 205 -0.47 9.27 -1.92
C THR A 205 0.89 8.70 -1.56
N VAL A 206 0.91 7.95 -0.46
CA VAL A 206 2.05 7.12 -0.05
C VAL A 206 1.57 5.70 0.26
N GLN A 207 2.21 4.71 -0.37
CA GLN A 207 1.98 3.30 -0.07
C GLN A 207 3.17 2.73 0.68
N MET A 208 2.96 2.24 1.91
CA MET A 208 4.02 1.80 2.80
C MET A 208 3.61 0.59 3.65
N PRO A 209 4.58 -0.18 4.21
CA PRO A 209 4.27 -1.26 5.13
C PRO A 209 3.61 -0.75 6.40
N LEU A 210 2.50 -1.37 6.76
CA LEU A 210 1.85 -1.19 8.04
C LEU A 210 1.28 -2.53 8.48
N ASN A 211 1.71 -3.00 9.63
CA ASN A 211 1.26 -4.25 10.23
C ASN A 211 1.52 -4.27 11.74
N VAL A 212 1.06 -5.28 12.42
CA VAL A 212 1.13 -5.37 13.88
C VAL A 212 2.57 -5.48 14.43
N CYS A 213 3.57 -5.93 13.63
CA CYS A 213 4.99 -5.97 14.01
C CYS A 213 5.68 -4.61 13.78
N ASP A 214 5.17 -3.79 12.86
CA ASP A 214 5.80 -2.54 12.43
C ASP A 214 6.18 -1.60 13.58
N PRO A 215 5.35 -1.38 14.63
CA PRO A 215 5.70 -0.48 15.74
C PRO A 215 6.97 -0.89 16.51
N SER A 216 7.39 -2.14 16.39
CA SER A 216 8.50 -2.70 17.16
C SER A 216 9.83 -2.76 16.39
N PHE A 217 9.82 -2.51 15.06
CA PHE A 217 11.03 -2.60 14.24
C PHE A 217 10.97 -1.69 13.01
N GLU A 218 11.91 -0.73 12.88
CA GLU A 218 12.01 0.22 11.75
C GLU A 218 10.63 0.71 11.31
N SER A 219 9.91 1.34 12.25
CA SER A 219 8.48 1.59 12.17
C SER A 219 8.12 2.71 11.19
N PHE A 220 7.31 2.39 10.21
CA PHE A 220 6.62 3.36 9.35
C PHE A 220 5.44 4.03 10.08
N GLU A 221 4.74 3.29 10.93
CA GLU A 221 3.62 3.80 11.71
C GLU A 221 4.06 4.93 12.66
N ILE A 222 5.17 4.74 13.39
CA ILE A 222 5.64 5.72 14.36
C ILE A 222 6.35 6.89 13.70
N ASN A 223 7.12 6.64 12.63
CA ASN A 223 8.01 7.66 12.08
C ASN A 223 7.43 8.38 10.84
N VAL A 224 6.62 7.72 10.01
CA VAL A 224 6.17 8.27 8.71
C VAL A 224 4.69 8.65 8.76
N LEU A 225 3.84 7.78 9.30
CA LEU A 225 2.39 7.98 9.30
C LEU A 225 1.97 9.33 9.88
N PRO A 226 2.51 9.82 11.03
CA PRO A 226 2.12 11.13 11.56
C PRO A 226 2.44 12.28 10.61
N VAL A 227 3.57 12.23 9.90
CA VAL A 227 3.96 13.24 8.92
C VAL A 227 3.00 13.26 7.73
N LEU A 228 2.59 12.07 7.26
CA LEU A 228 1.65 11.94 6.15
C LEU A 228 0.27 12.50 6.50
N LEU A 229 -0.19 12.26 7.74
CA LEU A 229 -1.48 12.77 8.21
C LEU A 229 -1.47 14.28 8.35
N GLU A 230 -0.40 14.86 8.93
CA GLU A 230 -0.23 16.32 9.03
C GLU A 230 -0.27 16.99 7.66
N LYS A 231 0.25 16.29 6.65
CA LYS A 231 0.33 16.78 5.27
C LYS A 231 -0.84 16.30 4.38
N GLU A 232 -1.84 15.67 4.96
CA GLU A 232 -3.06 15.20 4.28
C GLU A 232 -2.82 14.22 3.11
N TYR A 233 -1.73 13.46 3.13
CA TYR A 233 -1.50 12.40 2.13
C TYR A 233 -2.52 11.26 2.26
N GLY A 234 -2.97 10.70 1.13
CA GLY A 234 -3.68 9.43 1.10
C GLY A 234 -2.73 8.29 1.45
N VAL A 235 -3.03 7.54 2.52
CA VAL A 235 -2.16 6.45 2.99
C VAL A 235 -2.73 5.10 2.57
N ILE A 236 -1.94 4.33 1.83
CA ILE A 236 -2.28 2.96 1.42
C ILE A 236 -1.38 1.98 2.18
N ALA A 237 -1.99 1.15 3.03
CA ALA A 237 -1.24 0.14 3.76
C ALA A 237 -0.91 -1.05 2.85
N MET A 238 0.33 -1.51 2.88
CA MET A 238 0.76 -2.76 2.23
C MET A 238 1.55 -3.62 3.21
N LYS A 239 1.88 -4.86 2.84
CA LYS A 239 2.62 -5.81 3.70
C LYS A 239 1.94 -6.05 5.05
N THR A 240 0.64 -6.00 5.07
CA THR A 240 -0.19 -6.11 6.28
C THR A 240 -0.05 -7.46 6.99
N MET A 241 0.39 -8.48 6.25
CA MET A 241 0.79 -9.81 6.76
C MET A 241 2.28 -10.09 6.46
N ALA A 242 3.11 -9.03 6.40
CA ALA A 242 4.53 -9.12 6.08
C ALA A 242 4.84 -9.93 4.80
N GLY A 243 3.97 -9.83 3.77
CA GLY A 243 4.11 -10.61 2.53
C GLY A 243 3.84 -12.11 2.68
N GLY A 244 3.12 -12.51 3.72
CA GLY A 244 2.81 -13.90 4.07
C GLY A 244 3.76 -14.49 5.12
N SER A 245 4.82 -13.77 5.50
CA SER A 245 5.77 -14.27 6.51
C SER A 245 5.13 -14.50 7.88
N MET A 246 4.09 -13.72 8.23
CA MET A 246 3.34 -13.92 9.48
C MET A 246 2.53 -15.22 9.53
N MET A 247 2.43 -15.92 8.42
CA MET A 247 1.77 -17.23 8.30
C MET A 247 2.81 -18.33 7.93
N GLY A 248 4.07 -18.17 8.33
CA GLY A 248 5.16 -19.11 8.01
C GLY A 248 5.58 -19.14 6.53
N GLY A 249 5.00 -18.26 5.70
CA GLY A 249 5.29 -18.19 4.26
C GLY A 249 6.57 -17.43 3.93
N ARG A 250 7.13 -17.69 2.74
CA ARG A 250 8.26 -16.95 2.18
C ARG A 250 7.86 -16.29 0.86
N ILE A 251 8.44 -15.13 0.59
CA ILE A 251 8.35 -14.50 -0.72
C ILE A 251 9.66 -14.72 -1.49
N ASP A 252 9.59 -14.83 -2.82
CA ASP A 252 10.76 -15.09 -3.68
C ASP A 252 11.85 -14.02 -3.58
N THR A 253 11.48 -12.81 -3.17
CA THR A 253 12.41 -11.69 -2.98
C THR A 253 13.08 -11.65 -1.60
N THR A 254 12.89 -12.69 -0.79
CA THR A 254 13.56 -12.79 0.53
C THR A 254 15.08 -12.86 0.31
N PRO A 255 15.89 -11.99 0.95
CA PRO A 255 17.34 -12.03 0.85
C PRO A 255 17.95 -13.37 1.29
N ASP A 256 19.04 -13.78 0.66
CA ASP A 256 19.65 -15.10 0.90
C ASP A 256 20.11 -15.30 2.33
N ASP A 257 20.59 -14.25 3.00
CA ASP A 257 21.01 -14.27 4.41
C ASP A 257 19.85 -14.51 5.40
N ILE A 258 18.62 -14.24 4.97
CA ILE A 258 17.39 -14.46 5.74
C ILE A 258 16.66 -15.72 5.25
N ARG A 259 16.82 -16.09 3.99
CA ARG A 259 16.10 -17.19 3.33
C ARG A 259 16.33 -18.56 4.01
N THR A 260 17.47 -18.74 4.63
CA THR A 260 17.83 -19.99 5.36
C THR A 260 17.29 -20.03 6.78
N LYS A 261 16.78 -18.92 7.32
CA LYS A 261 16.23 -18.88 8.67
C LYS A 261 14.81 -19.41 8.68
N ASP A 262 14.46 -20.11 9.74
CA ASP A 262 13.06 -20.47 9.98
C ASP A 262 12.23 -19.23 10.20
N ILE A 263 11.16 -19.10 9.42
CA ILE A 263 10.19 -18.02 9.57
C ILE A 263 9.12 -18.51 10.54
N PRO A 264 8.92 -17.84 11.69
CA PRO A 264 7.89 -18.24 12.63
C PRO A 264 6.51 -18.09 11.99
N ASP A 265 5.62 -19.02 12.24
CA ASP A 265 4.20 -18.86 11.96
C ASP A 265 3.55 -18.04 13.07
N VAL A 266 3.59 -16.71 12.93
CA VAL A 266 3.09 -15.78 13.95
C VAL A 266 1.64 -16.07 14.31
N VAL A 267 0.80 -16.42 13.32
CA VAL A 267 -0.60 -16.78 13.53
C VAL A 267 -0.74 -18.15 14.21
N GLY A 268 0.06 -19.15 13.78
CA GLY A 268 -0.01 -20.49 14.35
C GLY A 268 0.63 -20.62 15.74
N GLU A 269 1.64 -19.78 16.05
CA GLU A 269 2.43 -19.85 17.29
C GLU A 269 1.99 -18.84 18.37
N SER A 270 1.10 -17.91 18.04
CA SER A 270 0.62 -16.88 18.96
C SER A 270 -0.92 -16.90 19.10
N GLU A 271 -1.45 -16.03 19.96
CA GLU A 271 -2.89 -15.78 20.08
C GLU A 271 -3.45 -14.87 18.97
N LEU A 272 -2.62 -14.48 18.00
CA LEU A 272 -3.02 -13.63 16.87
C LEU A 272 -3.69 -14.48 15.78
N SER A 273 -4.78 -13.97 15.24
CA SER A 273 -5.45 -14.50 14.06
C SER A 273 -5.22 -13.60 12.84
N MET A 274 -5.44 -14.11 11.64
CA MET A 274 -5.45 -13.30 10.42
C MET A 274 -6.42 -12.11 10.54
N ALA A 275 -7.58 -12.32 11.16
CA ALA A 275 -8.54 -11.25 11.42
C ALA A 275 -7.96 -10.16 12.33
N ASN A 276 -7.19 -10.51 13.37
CA ASN A 276 -6.52 -9.53 14.24
C ASN A 276 -5.48 -8.70 13.47
N LEU A 277 -4.71 -9.33 12.57
CA LEU A 277 -3.70 -8.64 11.77
C LEU A 277 -4.34 -7.57 10.88
N HIS A 278 -5.42 -7.91 10.18
CA HIS A 278 -6.15 -6.95 9.34
C HIS A 278 -6.89 -5.91 10.17
N GLN A 279 -7.55 -6.32 11.25
CA GLN A 279 -8.29 -5.42 12.14
C GLN A 279 -7.35 -4.35 12.73
N TYR A 280 -6.12 -4.73 13.10
CA TYR A 280 -5.10 -3.77 13.52
C TYR A 280 -4.87 -2.69 12.47
N VAL A 281 -4.60 -3.08 11.21
CA VAL A 281 -4.33 -2.13 10.13
C VAL A 281 -5.56 -1.27 9.82
N TYR A 282 -6.76 -1.85 9.81
CA TYR A 282 -7.99 -1.08 9.63
C TYR A 282 -8.26 -0.09 10.76
N SER A 283 -7.70 -0.31 11.96
CA SER A 283 -7.81 0.63 13.09
C SER A 283 -6.87 1.83 12.96
N LEU A 284 -5.93 1.80 12.01
CA LEU A 284 -5.04 2.91 11.71
C LEU A 284 -5.70 3.91 10.74
N PRO A 285 -5.25 5.17 10.72
CA PRO A 285 -5.74 6.18 9.81
C PRO A 285 -5.18 5.97 8.39
N VAL A 286 -5.63 4.91 7.73
CA VAL A 286 -5.27 4.53 6.36
C VAL A 286 -6.49 4.58 5.44
N SER A 287 -6.29 4.99 4.18
CA SER A 287 -7.36 5.05 3.19
C SER A 287 -7.77 3.67 2.69
N SER A 288 -6.82 2.76 2.54
CA SER A 288 -7.07 1.40 2.10
C SER A 288 -5.98 0.44 2.55
N LEU A 289 -6.36 -0.84 2.70
CA LEU A 289 -5.47 -1.96 2.93
C LEU A 289 -5.32 -2.73 1.61
N CYS A 290 -4.09 -2.75 1.07
CA CYS A 290 -3.75 -3.52 -0.14
C CYS A 290 -3.30 -4.93 0.27
N SER A 291 -4.10 -5.94 -0.05
CA SER A 291 -3.80 -7.35 0.20
C SER A 291 -3.66 -8.14 -1.08
N GLY A 292 -2.65 -9.01 -1.13
CA GLY A 292 -2.49 -9.98 -2.20
C GLY A 292 -3.28 -11.24 -1.90
N CYS A 293 -4.11 -11.67 -2.85
CA CYS A 293 -4.89 -12.91 -2.78
C CYS A 293 -4.44 -13.87 -3.86
N ARG A 294 -4.34 -15.16 -3.55
CA ARG A 294 -3.92 -16.23 -4.47
C ARG A 294 -5.11 -17.00 -5.06
N SER A 295 -6.29 -16.81 -4.47
CA SER A 295 -7.51 -17.52 -4.83
C SER A 295 -8.75 -16.67 -4.57
N VAL A 296 -9.87 -17.09 -5.13
CA VAL A 296 -11.20 -16.54 -4.82
C VAL A 296 -11.49 -16.64 -3.33
N LYS A 297 -11.13 -17.76 -2.69
CA LYS A 297 -11.31 -17.97 -1.25
C LYS A 297 -10.57 -16.90 -0.42
N ASP A 298 -9.32 -16.58 -0.78
CA ASP A 298 -8.57 -15.54 -0.05
C ASP A 298 -9.27 -14.18 -0.15
N ILE A 299 -9.85 -13.85 -1.32
CA ILE A 299 -10.61 -12.61 -1.51
C ILE A 299 -11.83 -12.60 -0.58
N GLU A 300 -12.60 -13.69 -0.57
CA GLU A 300 -13.80 -13.84 0.27
C GLU A 300 -13.46 -13.73 1.76
N GLU A 301 -12.40 -14.39 2.22
CA GLU A 301 -11.93 -14.31 3.61
C GLU A 301 -11.50 -12.89 4.01
N ASN A 302 -10.76 -12.18 3.16
CA ASN A 302 -10.36 -10.80 3.41
C ASN A 302 -11.58 -9.85 3.47
N VAL A 303 -12.53 -10.02 2.56
CA VAL A 303 -13.79 -9.24 2.56
C VAL A 303 -14.61 -9.54 3.79
N ALA A 304 -14.73 -10.81 4.21
CA ALA A 304 -15.44 -11.19 5.42
C ALA A 304 -14.84 -10.54 6.68
N VAL A 305 -13.52 -10.43 6.77
CA VAL A 305 -12.85 -9.69 7.87
C VAL A 305 -13.28 -8.22 7.85
N LEU A 306 -13.24 -7.55 6.67
CA LEU A 306 -13.64 -6.14 6.57
C LEU A 306 -15.10 -5.92 6.95
N GLN A 307 -16.01 -6.80 6.54
CA GLN A 307 -17.43 -6.70 6.84
C GLN A 307 -17.76 -6.93 8.33
N ASN A 308 -16.89 -7.63 9.05
CA ASN A 308 -17.06 -7.97 10.47
C ASN A 308 -16.08 -7.21 11.39
N LEU A 309 -15.54 -6.06 10.93
CA LEU A 309 -14.62 -5.27 11.73
C LEU A 309 -15.26 -4.80 13.04
N LYS A 310 -14.45 -4.85 14.10
CA LYS A 310 -14.78 -4.27 15.40
C LYS A 310 -13.86 -3.09 15.67
N SER A 311 -14.37 -2.07 16.34
CA SER A 311 -13.51 -0.99 16.81
C SER A 311 -12.50 -1.55 17.82
N LEU A 312 -11.23 -1.19 17.63
CA LEU A 312 -10.17 -1.48 18.60
C LEU A 312 -9.92 -0.24 19.45
N SER A 313 -9.96 -0.39 20.77
CA SER A 313 -9.44 0.62 21.67
C SER A 313 -7.92 0.71 21.58
N ASP A 314 -7.33 1.78 22.10
CA ASP A 314 -5.87 1.89 22.16
C ASP A 314 -5.24 0.78 22.99
N SER A 315 -5.93 0.31 24.02
CA SER A 315 -5.50 -0.85 24.83
C SER A 315 -5.51 -2.14 24.00
N ASP A 316 -6.52 -2.35 23.15
CA ASP A 316 -6.58 -3.53 22.27
C ASP A 316 -5.43 -3.51 21.26
N LYS A 317 -5.18 -2.35 20.63
CA LYS A 317 -4.04 -2.17 19.71
C LYS A 317 -2.70 -2.46 20.39
N GLN A 318 -2.49 -1.93 21.60
CA GLN A 318 -1.28 -2.18 22.36
C GLN A 318 -1.11 -3.66 22.72
N THR A 319 -2.21 -4.36 23.03
CA THR A 319 -2.21 -5.79 23.29
C THR A 319 -1.77 -6.59 22.06
N LEU A 320 -2.34 -6.28 20.88
CA LEU A 320 -1.94 -6.93 19.63
C LEU A 320 -0.45 -6.68 19.31
N VAL A 321 0.03 -5.45 19.45
CA VAL A 321 1.45 -5.11 19.26
C VAL A 321 2.34 -5.86 20.25
N LYS A 322 1.93 -5.99 21.51
CA LYS A 322 2.70 -6.73 22.52
C LYS A 322 2.81 -8.22 22.16
N LEU A 323 1.74 -8.83 21.67
CA LEU A 323 1.74 -10.23 21.20
C LEU A 323 2.65 -10.42 19.98
N ALA A 324 2.66 -9.45 19.05
CA ALA A 324 3.47 -9.51 17.83
C ALA A 324 4.95 -9.16 18.05
N LYS A 325 5.27 -8.40 19.12
CA LYS A 325 6.63 -7.88 19.37
C LYS A 325 7.75 -8.94 19.34
N PRO A 326 7.60 -10.16 19.89
CA PRO A 326 8.64 -11.19 19.83
C PRO A 326 9.03 -11.60 18.41
N TYR A 327 8.15 -11.39 17.43
CA TYR A 327 8.31 -11.78 16.04
C TYR A 327 8.79 -10.62 15.16
N ALA A 328 8.79 -9.38 15.66
CA ALA A 328 9.22 -8.21 14.89
C ALA A 328 10.70 -8.27 14.53
N GLY A 329 11.04 -7.92 13.29
CA GLY A 329 12.43 -7.90 12.81
C GLY A 329 12.58 -8.50 11.41
N LEU A 330 13.84 -8.57 10.94
CA LEU A 330 14.16 -8.93 9.56
C LEU A 330 13.70 -10.32 9.13
N VAL A 331 13.47 -11.27 10.05
CA VAL A 331 13.00 -12.60 9.70
C VAL A 331 11.56 -12.57 9.21
N VAL A 332 10.68 -11.85 9.89
CA VAL A 332 9.28 -11.66 9.50
C VAL A 332 9.13 -10.51 8.52
N GLU A 333 9.73 -9.35 8.82
CA GLU A 333 9.66 -8.16 7.98
C GLU A 333 10.88 -8.06 7.04
N ASN A 334 11.12 -9.14 6.27
CA ASN A 334 12.30 -9.34 5.41
C ASN A 334 12.47 -8.30 4.28
N TYR A 335 11.50 -7.47 4.04
CA TYR A 335 11.55 -6.34 3.11
C TYR A 335 12.19 -5.09 3.72
N LYS A 336 12.27 -4.97 5.06
CA LYS A 336 12.90 -3.86 5.75
C LYS A 336 14.44 -3.94 5.71
N ARG A 337 15.11 -2.84 5.92
CA ARG A 337 16.57 -2.73 6.06
C ARG A 337 16.90 -1.72 7.14
N VAL A 338 17.85 -2.06 7.99
CA VAL A 338 18.44 -1.13 8.95
C VAL A 338 19.50 -0.32 8.20
N PHE A 339 19.37 0.99 8.18
CA PHE A 339 20.43 1.89 7.70
C PHE A 339 21.19 2.42 8.88
N THR A 340 22.43 1.97 9.04
CA THR A 340 23.38 2.64 9.94
C THR A 340 23.76 3.96 9.27
N LYS A 341 23.52 5.08 9.96
CA LYS A 341 24.10 6.35 9.52
C LYS A 341 25.62 6.16 9.55
N SER A 342 26.24 6.16 8.35
CA SER A 342 27.70 6.27 8.21
C SER A 342 28.16 7.65 8.63
#